data_5f68582bd59ac2a2077f4af6c90d4e84
#
_entry.id   5f68582bd59ac2a2077f4af6c90d4e84
#
_cell.length_a   1.000
_cell.length_b   1.000
_cell.length_c   1.000
_cell.angle_alpha   90.00
_cell.angle_beta   90.00
_cell.angle_gamma   90.00
#
_symmetry.space_group_name_H-M   'P 1'
#
loop_
_entity.id
_entity.type
_entity.pdbx_description
1 polymer ?
#
loop_
_entity_poly.entity_id
_entity_poly.type
_entity_poly.pdbx_seq_one_letter_code
_entity_poly.pdbx_strand_id
1 'polypeptide(L)'
;MDKIKSQKQLNIQTEDRWDASCIHVDVPSLQKEDYQLQMLQNNRIRGLLELSVTGHEEGSRYTYKTLNGASLEERYRMEAMEKKEILELTEQLLSLGEKVKEYLLDPNRILLMPQCIFKIRGEYNFCYLPIEYQSFCEAYHGLTEFFVKKI
;
A
#
# COMPACT_ATOMS: atom_id res chain seq x y z
N MET A 1 -6.43 7.82 21.18
CA MET A 1 -5.41 8.85 21.28
C MET A 1 -4.06 8.38 20.76
N ASP A 2 -3.50 7.38 21.40
CA ASP A 2 -2.22 6.82 20.94
C ASP A 2 -2.30 6.25 19.56
N LYS A 3 -3.46 5.75 19.19
CA LYS A 3 -3.73 5.22 17.87
C LYS A 3 -3.51 6.26 16.78
N ILE A 4 -3.96 7.51 17.02
CA ILE A 4 -3.78 8.59 16.06
C ILE A 4 -2.30 8.93 15.91
N LYS A 5 -1.58 8.94 17.01
CA LYS A 5 -0.13 9.21 16.99
C LYS A 5 0.62 8.12 16.25
N SER A 6 0.22 6.86 16.48
CA SER A 6 0.84 5.73 15.79
C SER A 6 0.65 5.82 14.28
N GLN A 7 -0.54 6.22 13.84
CA GLN A 7 -0.85 6.37 12.43
C GLN A 7 0.03 7.41 11.74
N LYS A 8 0.43 8.44 12.47
CA LYS A 8 1.27 9.51 11.92
C LYS A 8 2.75 9.14 11.90
N GLN A 9 3.10 7.99 12.45
CA GLN A 9 4.50 7.59 12.57
C GLN A 9 4.96 6.61 11.50
N LEU A 10 4.17 6.42 10.44
CA LEU A 10 4.65 5.64 9.30
C LEU A 10 5.72 6.42 8.57
N ASN A 11 6.86 5.80 8.42
CA ASN A 11 7.97 6.39 7.69
C ASN A 11 8.12 5.62 6.39
N ILE A 12 7.92 6.31 5.28
CA ILE A 12 7.90 5.68 3.96
C ILE A 12 9.08 6.17 3.14
N GLN A 13 9.88 5.25 2.64
CA GLN A 13 11.07 5.54 1.85
C GLN A 13 11.08 4.68 0.60
N THR A 14 11.48 5.29 -0.52
CA THR A 14 11.66 4.54 -1.76
C THR A 14 13.14 4.25 -1.97
N GLU A 15 13.42 3.12 -2.59
CA GLU A 15 14.77 2.75 -2.94
C GLU A 15 14.77 2.27 -4.40
N ASP A 16 15.47 3.01 -5.26
CA ASP A 16 15.57 2.66 -6.68
C ASP A 16 16.98 2.16 -6.96
N ARG A 17 17.08 0.91 -7.34
CA ARG A 17 18.34 0.31 -7.77
C ARG A 17 18.20 -0.06 -9.24
N TRP A 18 19.32 -0.15 -9.92
CA TRP A 18 19.32 -0.50 -11.34
C TRP A 18 18.68 -1.89 -11.60
N ASP A 19 18.78 -2.79 -10.63
CA ASP A 19 18.29 -4.16 -10.76
C ASP A 19 16.98 -4.41 -10.01
N ALA A 20 16.57 -3.50 -9.15
CA ALA A 20 15.35 -3.68 -8.34
C ALA A 20 14.93 -2.36 -7.74
N SER A 21 13.64 -2.17 -7.60
CA SER A 21 13.08 -1.04 -6.87
C SER A 21 12.14 -1.55 -5.80
N CYS A 22 12.05 -0.80 -4.71
CA CYS A 22 11.17 -1.17 -3.61
C CYS A 22 10.76 0.06 -2.81
N ILE A 23 9.73 -0.12 -2.00
CA ILE A 23 9.30 0.89 -1.05
C ILE A 23 9.34 0.28 0.34
N HIS A 24 9.89 1.03 1.28
CA HIS A 24 10.01 0.62 2.67
C HIS A 24 9.03 1.38 3.53
N VAL A 25 8.29 0.66 4.36
CA VAL A 25 7.41 1.25 5.34
C VAL A 25 7.91 0.85 6.71
N ASP A 26 8.42 1.83 7.45
CA ASP A 26 8.94 1.60 8.80
C ASP A 26 7.88 1.92 9.82
N VAL A 27 7.66 1.00 10.74
CA VAL A 27 6.69 1.17 11.80
C VAL A 27 7.38 1.00 13.16
N PRO A 28 6.95 1.74 14.19
CA PRO A 28 7.60 1.71 15.50
C PRO A 28 7.18 0.53 16.38
N SER A 29 6.70 -0.55 15.80
CA SER A 29 6.29 -1.73 16.55
C SER A 29 6.96 -2.96 15.98
N LEU A 30 7.27 -3.92 16.87
CA LEU A 30 7.85 -5.18 16.45
C LEU A 30 6.77 -6.01 15.76
N GLN A 31 7.16 -6.61 14.65
CA GLN A 31 6.26 -7.47 13.91
C GLN A 31 6.06 -8.78 14.69
N LYS A 32 4.81 -9.16 14.87
CA LYS A 32 4.47 -10.44 15.47
C LYS A 32 4.13 -11.41 14.36
N GLU A 33 4.63 -12.62 14.47
CA GLU A 33 4.24 -13.65 13.52
C GLU A 33 2.76 -13.93 13.70
N ASP A 34 2.00 -13.75 12.64
CA ASP A 34 0.60 -14.09 12.63
C ASP A 34 0.22 -14.65 11.27
N TYR A 35 -1.03 -15.08 11.16
CA TYR A 35 -1.51 -15.69 9.93
C TYR A 35 -1.48 -14.75 8.74
N GLN A 36 -1.59 -13.45 8.96
CA GLN A 36 -1.62 -12.48 7.86
C GLN A 36 -0.32 -12.50 7.08
N LEU A 37 0.79 -12.43 7.79
CA LEU A 37 2.09 -12.45 7.15
C LEU A 37 2.31 -13.77 6.40
N GLN A 38 1.91 -14.88 7.00
CA GLN A 38 2.01 -16.18 6.36
C GLN A 38 1.14 -16.26 5.10
N MET A 39 -0.07 -15.71 5.15
CA MET A 39 -0.96 -15.68 3.99
C MET A 39 -0.34 -14.88 2.85
N LEU A 40 0.25 -13.73 3.18
CA LEU A 40 0.87 -12.86 2.19
C LEU A 40 2.11 -13.49 1.57
N GLN A 41 2.89 -14.21 2.37
CA GLN A 41 4.12 -14.83 1.89
C GLN A 41 3.89 -16.13 1.14
N ASN A 42 2.85 -16.87 1.51
CA ASN A 42 2.56 -18.16 0.90
C ASN A 42 1.61 -18.09 -0.29
N ASN A 43 1.03 -16.96 -0.56
CA ASN A 43 0.09 -16.78 -1.66
C ASN A 43 0.45 -15.54 -2.47
N ARG A 44 0.31 -15.65 -3.77
CA ARG A 44 0.46 -14.50 -4.64
C ARG A 44 -0.93 -13.94 -4.90
N ILE A 45 -1.24 -12.82 -4.26
CA ILE A 45 -2.53 -12.16 -4.39
C ILE A 45 -2.41 -11.06 -5.43
N ARG A 46 -3.12 -11.20 -6.55
CA ARG A 46 -3.08 -10.22 -7.61
C ARG A 46 -3.61 -8.87 -7.10
N GLY A 47 -2.83 -7.83 -7.32
CA GLY A 47 -3.14 -6.50 -6.84
C GLY A 47 -2.36 -6.11 -5.60
N LEU A 48 -1.65 -7.05 -4.96
CA LEU A 48 -0.78 -6.76 -3.84
C LEU A 48 0.68 -6.92 -4.24
N LEU A 49 1.51 -5.99 -3.81
CA LEU A 49 2.95 -6.07 -4.03
C LEU A 49 3.56 -7.11 -3.09
N GLU A 50 4.58 -7.78 -3.57
CA GLU A 50 5.29 -8.79 -2.80
C GLU A 50 5.99 -8.14 -1.61
N LEU A 51 5.84 -8.74 -0.44
CA LEU A 51 6.24 -8.18 0.84
C LEU A 51 7.31 -9.01 1.54
N SER A 52 8.29 -8.33 2.12
CA SER A 52 9.19 -8.93 3.09
C SER A 52 9.29 -8.04 4.32
N VAL A 53 9.63 -8.63 5.46
CA VAL A 53 9.67 -7.91 6.73
C VAL A 53 11.00 -8.13 7.40
N THR A 54 11.58 -7.05 7.92
CA THR A 54 12.81 -7.11 8.70
C THR A 54 12.58 -6.43 10.04
N GLY A 55 12.84 -7.14 11.13
CA GLY A 55 12.75 -6.56 12.47
C GLY A 55 14.05 -5.91 12.87
N HIS A 56 13.96 -4.86 13.66
CA HIS A 56 15.12 -4.22 14.27
C HIS A 56 14.71 -3.63 15.62
N GLU A 57 15.67 -3.09 16.36
CA GLU A 57 15.43 -2.66 17.73
C GLU A 57 14.30 -1.65 17.90
N GLU A 58 14.13 -0.76 16.93
CA GLU A 58 13.16 0.31 17.03
C GLU A 58 11.81 0.01 16.35
N GLY A 59 11.67 -1.19 15.79
CA GLY A 59 10.44 -1.55 15.12
C GLY A 59 10.63 -2.54 14.00
N SER A 60 9.82 -2.39 12.96
CA SER A 60 9.85 -3.29 11.81
C SER A 60 9.87 -2.52 10.51
N ARG A 61 10.56 -3.06 9.53
CA ARG A 61 10.56 -2.51 8.17
C ARG A 61 9.85 -3.47 7.24
N TYR A 62 8.79 -3.00 6.61
CA TYR A 62 8.06 -3.74 5.60
C TYR A 62 8.53 -3.26 4.24
N THR A 63 9.00 -4.18 3.42
CA THR A 63 9.57 -3.86 2.11
C THR A 63 8.70 -4.47 1.01
N TYR A 64 8.27 -3.63 0.07
CA TYR A 64 7.41 -4.03 -1.03
C TYR A 64 8.15 -3.85 -2.34
N LYS A 65 8.14 -4.87 -3.19
CA LYS A 65 8.78 -4.80 -4.50
C LYS A 65 7.88 -4.03 -5.46
N THR A 66 8.40 -2.95 -6.03
CA THR A 66 7.61 -2.07 -6.91
C THR A 66 7.81 -2.34 -8.38
N LEU A 67 8.72 -3.25 -8.73
CA LEU A 67 8.97 -3.70 -10.11
C LEU A 67 9.19 -2.54 -11.09
N ASN A 68 9.87 -1.50 -10.62
CA ASN A 68 10.16 -0.29 -11.39
C ASN A 68 8.91 0.48 -11.83
N GLY A 69 7.78 0.24 -11.18
CA GLY A 69 6.56 0.99 -11.44
C GLY A 69 6.62 2.35 -10.77
N ALA A 70 5.91 3.32 -11.31
CA ALA A 70 5.79 4.65 -10.71
C ALA A 70 4.58 4.67 -9.79
N SER A 71 4.72 5.36 -8.65
CA SER A 71 3.59 5.56 -7.75
C SER A 71 2.62 6.58 -8.36
N LEU A 72 1.40 6.62 -7.84
CA LEU A 72 0.44 7.63 -8.27
C LEU A 72 0.98 9.04 -8.01
N GLU A 73 1.65 9.22 -6.87
CA GLU A 73 2.21 10.51 -6.53
C GLU A 73 3.23 10.97 -7.56
N GLU A 74 4.12 10.09 -7.98
CA GLU A 74 5.11 10.39 -9.00
C GLU A 74 4.48 10.61 -10.37
N ARG A 75 3.57 9.71 -10.74
CA ARG A 75 2.95 9.73 -12.07
C ARG A 75 2.15 11.00 -12.32
N TYR A 76 1.42 11.46 -11.31
CA TYR A 76 0.55 12.63 -11.46
C TYR A 76 1.10 13.89 -10.82
N ARG A 77 2.41 13.94 -10.59
CA ARG A 77 3.05 15.14 -10.05
C ARG A 77 2.88 16.33 -11.00
N MET A 78 3.02 16.09 -12.30
CA MET A 78 2.96 17.12 -13.32
C MET A 78 1.81 16.90 -14.31
N GLU A 79 1.06 15.84 -14.19
CA GLU A 79 -0.02 15.51 -15.11
C GLU A 79 -1.35 15.46 -14.38
N ALA A 80 -2.43 15.76 -15.11
CA ALA A 80 -3.77 15.60 -14.58
C ALA A 80 -4.20 14.14 -14.66
N MET A 81 -5.08 13.74 -13.78
CA MET A 81 -5.63 12.41 -13.74
C MET A 81 -6.99 12.39 -14.45
N GLU A 82 -7.18 11.47 -15.38
CA GLU A 82 -8.43 11.34 -16.11
C GLU A 82 -9.46 10.58 -15.31
N LYS A 83 -10.74 10.89 -15.53
CA LYS A 83 -11.84 10.18 -14.86
C LYS A 83 -11.78 8.68 -15.08
N LYS A 84 -11.40 8.28 -16.29
CA LYS A 84 -11.27 6.87 -16.63
C LYS A 84 -10.27 6.15 -15.73
N GLU A 85 -9.17 6.82 -15.45
CA GLU A 85 -8.12 6.27 -14.59
C GLU A 85 -8.62 6.11 -13.15
N ILE A 86 -9.36 7.09 -12.67
CA ILE A 86 -9.95 7.04 -11.32
C ILE A 86 -10.93 5.88 -11.21
N LEU A 87 -11.76 5.68 -12.23
CA LEU A 87 -12.72 4.59 -12.24
C LEU A 87 -12.02 3.23 -12.27
N GLU A 88 -11.00 3.08 -13.09
CA GLU A 88 -10.23 1.85 -13.17
C GLU A 88 -9.58 1.51 -11.83
N LEU A 89 -8.95 2.51 -11.22
CA LEU A 89 -8.30 2.32 -9.92
C LEU A 89 -9.32 1.93 -8.86
N THR A 90 -10.45 2.61 -8.83
CA THR A 90 -11.50 2.33 -7.85
C THR A 90 -12.07 0.92 -8.04
N GLU A 91 -12.31 0.50 -9.27
CA GLU A 91 -12.79 -0.84 -9.55
C GLU A 91 -11.79 -1.91 -9.11
N GLN A 92 -10.52 -1.69 -9.40
CA GLN A 92 -9.48 -2.62 -9.01
C GLN A 92 -9.33 -2.69 -7.49
N LEU A 93 -9.46 -1.55 -6.83
CA LEU A 93 -9.40 -1.49 -5.37
C LEU A 93 -10.54 -2.25 -4.71
N LEU A 94 -11.76 -2.06 -5.21
CA LEU A 94 -12.93 -2.76 -4.67
C LEU A 94 -12.81 -4.27 -4.89
N SER A 95 -12.34 -4.66 -6.06
CA SER A 95 -12.09 -6.08 -6.36
C SER A 95 -11.04 -6.66 -5.43
N LEU A 96 -9.98 -5.92 -5.18
CA LEU A 96 -8.92 -6.34 -4.26
C LEU A 96 -9.46 -6.49 -2.84
N GLY A 97 -10.30 -5.55 -2.40
CA GLY A 97 -10.90 -5.61 -1.07
C GLY A 97 -11.69 -6.90 -0.85
N GLU A 98 -12.42 -7.34 -1.86
CA GLU A 98 -13.14 -8.61 -1.78
C GLU A 98 -12.18 -9.79 -1.82
N LYS A 99 -11.15 -9.71 -2.65
CA LYS A 99 -10.18 -10.79 -2.81
C LYS A 99 -9.41 -11.05 -1.53
N VAL A 100 -8.95 -10.00 -0.84
CA VAL A 100 -8.17 -10.20 0.38
C VAL A 100 -8.99 -10.88 1.47
N LYS A 101 -10.32 -10.67 1.49
CA LYS A 101 -11.20 -11.36 2.42
C LYS A 101 -11.18 -12.88 2.20
N GLU A 102 -11.03 -13.31 0.97
CA GLU A 102 -10.95 -14.74 0.65
C GLU A 102 -9.71 -15.38 1.26
N TYR A 103 -8.69 -14.60 1.53
CA TYR A 103 -7.47 -15.05 2.20
C TYR A 103 -7.47 -14.71 3.70
N LEU A 104 -8.63 -14.37 4.24
CA LEU A 104 -8.80 -14.03 5.65
C LEU A 104 -7.99 -12.78 6.04
N LEU A 105 -7.78 -11.89 5.08
CA LEU A 105 -7.09 -10.63 5.31
C LEU A 105 -8.10 -9.49 5.44
N ASP A 106 -7.64 -8.38 5.98
CA ASP A 106 -8.50 -7.24 6.31
C ASP A 106 -8.32 -6.10 5.30
N PRO A 107 -9.37 -5.72 4.55
CA PRO A 107 -9.27 -4.61 3.60
C PRO A 107 -8.82 -3.29 4.24
N ASN A 108 -9.06 -3.12 5.54
CA ASN A 108 -8.63 -1.91 6.25
C ASN A 108 -7.13 -1.76 6.34
N ARG A 109 -6.38 -2.79 6.00
CA ARG A 109 -4.93 -2.77 6.06
C ARG A 109 -4.26 -2.55 4.72
N ILE A 110 -5.03 -2.29 3.68
CA ILE A 110 -4.52 -1.87 2.39
C ILE A 110 -4.19 -0.39 2.48
N LEU A 111 -2.95 -0.03 2.18
CA LEU A 111 -2.52 1.37 2.21
C LEU A 111 -3.03 2.08 0.96
N LEU A 112 -3.71 3.21 1.15
CA LEU A 112 -4.29 3.97 0.04
C LEU A 112 -3.61 5.34 -0.18
N MET A 113 -2.45 5.52 0.41
CA MET A 113 -1.67 6.73 0.15
C MET A 113 -1.14 6.69 -1.28
N PRO A 114 -1.23 7.79 -2.04
CA PRO A 114 -0.77 7.81 -3.44
C PRO A 114 0.66 7.35 -3.64
N GLN A 115 1.51 7.57 -2.66
CA GLN A 115 2.91 7.14 -2.73
C GLN A 115 3.07 5.63 -2.58
N CYS A 116 2.02 4.93 -2.16
CA CYS A 116 2.03 3.48 -1.95
C CYS A 116 1.19 2.71 -2.97
N ILE A 117 0.70 3.37 -3.99
CA ILE A 117 -0.09 2.73 -5.06
C ILE A 117 0.70 2.84 -6.35
N PHE A 118 0.96 1.71 -6.99
CA PHE A 118 1.82 1.64 -8.16
C PHE A 118 1.10 1.05 -9.35
N LYS A 119 1.20 1.69 -10.51
CA LYS A 119 0.67 1.14 -11.75
C LYS A 119 1.78 0.35 -12.43
N ILE A 120 1.58 -0.95 -12.55
CA ILE A 120 2.56 -1.86 -13.14
C ILE A 120 1.86 -2.65 -14.23
N ARG A 121 2.37 -2.53 -15.45
CA ARG A 121 1.81 -3.24 -16.61
C ARG A 121 0.32 -3.01 -16.78
N GLY A 122 -0.12 -1.78 -16.57
CA GLY A 122 -1.52 -1.41 -16.75
C GLY A 122 -2.43 -1.73 -15.58
N GLU A 123 -1.92 -2.33 -14.53
CA GLU A 123 -2.71 -2.66 -13.34
C GLU A 123 -2.21 -1.91 -12.12
N TYR A 124 -3.13 -1.57 -11.23
CA TYR A 124 -2.77 -0.93 -9.97
C TYR A 124 -2.42 -1.98 -8.94
N ASN A 125 -1.35 -1.73 -8.21
CA ASN A 125 -0.85 -2.62 -7.17
C ASN A 125 -0.72 -1.85 -5.87
N PHE A 126 -1.09 -2.50 -4.78
CA PHE A 126 -1.20 -1.89 -3.48
C PHE A 126 -0.31 -2.56 -2.46
N CYS A 127 -0.03 -1.85 -1.39
CA CYS A 127 0.73 -2.39 -0.27
C CYS A 127 -0.26 -2.82 0.82
N TYR A 128 -0.11 -4.02 1.32
CA TYR A 128 -0.86 -4.49 2.48
C TYR A 128 0.05 -4.41 3.70
N LEU A 129 -0.33 -3.61 4.68
CA LEU A 129 0.44 -3.44 5.90
C LEU A 129 -0.27 -4.19 7.03
N PRO A 130 0.26 -5.35 7.49
CA PRO A 130 -0.45 -6.19 8.45
C PRO A 130 -0.42 -5.66 9.88
N ILE A 131 -0.72 -4.38 10.04
CA ILE A 131 -0.88 -3.75 11.34
C ILE A 131 -2.11 -2.87 11.29
N GLU A 132 -2.65 -2.55 12.45
CA GLU A 132 -3.78 -1.65 12.54
C GLU A 132 -3.28 -0.21 12.34
N TYR A 133 -3.74 0.44 11.28
CA TYR A 133 -3.30 1.78 10.93
C TYR A 133 -4.48 2.72 10.76
N GLN A 134 -5.34 2.45 9.79
CA GLN A 134 -6.43 3.33 9.41
C GLN A 134 -7.60 2.48 8.92
N SER A 135 -8.84 2.96 9.08
CA SER A 135 -9.97 2.26 8.47
C SER A 135 -9.94 2.47 6.96
N PHE A 136 -10.56 1.56 6.23
CA PHE A 136 -10.66 1.69 4.78
C PHE A 136 -11.35 3.01 4.41
N CYS A 137 -12.40 3.36 5.13
CA CYS A 137 -13.14 4.59 4.85
C CYS A 137 -12.28 5.84 5.01
N GLU A 138 -11.48 5.91 6.07
CA GLU A 138 -10.58 7.04 6.28
C GLU A 138 -9.50 7.11 5.21
N ALA A 139 -8.94 5.96 4.88
CA ALA A 139 -7.91 5.88 3.84
C ALA A 139 -8.46 6.26 2.48
N TYR A 140 -9.65 5.79 2.15
CA TYR A 140 -10.28 6.11 0.87
C TYR A 140 -10.65 7.58 0.78
N HIS A 141 -11.05 8.18 1.90
CA HIS A 141 -11.33 9.62 1.93
C HIS A 141 -10.07 10.42 1.55
N GLY A 142 -8.93 10.04 2.10
CA GLY A 142 -7.66 10.69 1.73
C GLY A 142 -7.33 10.52 0.26
N LEU A 143 -7.61 9.35 -0.28
CA LEU A 143 -7.37 9.08 -1.70
C LEU A 143 -8.29 9.93 -2.59
N THR A 144 -9.55 10.10 -2.20
CA THR A 144 -10.48 10.95 -2.96
C THR A 144 -10.04 12.41 -2.97
N GLU A 145 -9.46 12.88 -1.89
CA GLU A 145 -8.89 14.23 -1.84
C GLU A 145 -7.77 14.38 -2.87
N PHE A 146 -6.93 13.34 -3.00
CA PHE A 146 -5.89 13.33 -4.02
C PHE A 146 -6.49 13.39 -5.41
N PHE A 147 -7.54 12.60 -5.69
CA PHE A 147 -8.21 12.63 -6.99
C PHE A 147 -8.73 14.02 -7.32
N VAL A 148 -9.37 14.69 -6.36
CA VAL A 148 -9.92 16.02 -6.57
C VAL A 148 -8.83 17.01 -6.94
N LYS A 149 -7.67 16.92 -6.33
CA LYS A 149 -6.56 17.81 -6.63
C LYS A 149 -5.95 17.55 -8.00
N LYS A 150 -6.06 16.33 -8.51
CA LYS A 150 -5.39 15.93 -9.75
C LYS A 150 -6.28 15.92 -10.99
N ILE A 151 -7.58 16.03 -10.82
CA ILE A 151 -8.53 16.11 -11.95
C ILE A 151 -8.36 17.40 -12.78
#